data_11032188dbd3beb3e6beecbf3d1b7907
#
_entry.id   11032188dbd3beb3e6beecbf3d1b7907
#
_cell.length_a   1.000
_cell.length_b   1.000
_cell.length_c   1.000
_cell.angle_alpha   90.00
_cell.angle_beta   90.00
_cell.angle_gamma   90.00
#
_symmetry.space_group_name_H-M   'P 1'
#
loop_
_entity.id
_entity.type
_entity.pdbx_description
1 polymer ?
#
loop_
_entity_poly.entity_id
_entity_poly.type
_entity_poly.pdbx_seq_one_letter_code
_entity_poly.pdbx_strand_id
1 'polypeptide(L)'
;MPHPSVRVEPGPAGFRRVRLDRPDRRNALDLGMVRPLHAAFAAEPATPILLDSADPGVFCAGADLTVSDAERAEISGLLYQCYEVMITRLGPVIAVISGPAVGGGAQLAGAADLRVAGPDASFRWTGPPGRALAVGAWLLPSLVGRGLALELTMTGRWVDAAEAERIGLVNRVYTEPGQAAAVLAKQLADQGPGAAGAAKRVAAAGGLLDRLRAERAANQAALAEPAAPQAQRDR
;
A
#
# COMPACT_ATOMS: atom_id res chain seq x y z
N MET A 1 5.38 21.34 -18.25
CA MET A 1 4.53 20.15 -18.14
C MET A 1 4.42 19.80 -16.67
N PRO A 2 3.25 19.45 -16.13
CA PRO A 2 3.17 19.00 -14.74
C PRO A 2 4.06 17.76 -14.57
N HIS A 3 4.77 17.70 -13.45
CA HIS A 3 5.61 16.56 -13.10
C HIS A 3 4.74 15.30 -12.91
N PRO A 4 5.11 14.14 -13.48
CA PRO A 4 4.29 12.94 -13.32
C PRO A 4 4.27 12.49 -11.85
N SER A 5 3.06 12.26 -11.31
CA SER A 5 2.87 11.82 -9.93
C SER A 5 3.32 10.38 -9.65
N VAL A 6 3.60 9.62 -10.70
CA VAL A 6 4.17 8.27 -10.66
C VAL A 6 5.25 8.16 -11.72
N ARG A 7 6.44 7.76 -11.32
CA ARG A 7 7.53 7.44 -12.24
C ARG A 7 7.71 5.94 -12.35
N VAL A 8 7.95 5.47 -13.59
CA VAL A 8 8.29 4.08 -13.87
C VAL A 8 9.65 4.05 -14.54
N GLU A 9 10.62 3.41 -13.93
CA GLU A 9 12.01 3.38 -14.39
C GLU A 9 12.64 2.00 -14.18
N PRO A 10 13.75 1.67 -14.86
CA PRO A 10 14.51 0.46 -14.58
C PRO A 10 14.98 0.43 -13.13
N GLY A 11 14.85 -0.72 -12.49
CA GLY A 11 15.32 -0.99 -11.14
C GLY A 11 16.45 -2.04 -11.13
N PRO A 12 16.95 -2.41 -9.94
CA PRO A 12 18.01 -3.41 -9.80
C PRO A 12 17.53 -4.81 -10.21
N ALA A 13 18.45 -5.65 -10.67
CA ALA A 13 18.23 -7.07 -10.93
C ALA A 13 17.02 -7.41 -11.84
N GLY A 14 16.72 -6.54 -12.82
CA GLY A 14 15.58 -6.73 -13.73
C GLY A 14 14.23 -6.34 -13.13
N PHE A 15 14.18 -5.81 -11.93
CA PHE A 15 12.99 -5.20 -11.37
C PHE A 15 12.66 -3.90 -12.09
N ARG A 16 11.38 -3.61 -12.18
CA ARG A 16 10.88 -2.29 -12.57
C ARG A 16 10.60 -1.49 -11.29
N ARG A 17 11.14 -0.27 -11.23
CA ARG A 17 10.86 0.64 -10.11
C ARG A 17 9.61 1.45 -10.42
N VAL A 18 8.64 1.41 -9.54
CA VAL A 18 7.42 2.24 -9.55
C VAL A 18 7.53 3.18 -8.37
N ARG A 19 7.62 4.48 -8.64
CA ARG A 19 7.94 5.49 -7.62
C ARG A 19 6.80 6.48 -7.48
N LEU A 20 6.31 6.66 -6.25
CA LEU A 20 5.38 7.73 -5.90
C LEU A 20 6.14 9.06 -5.91
N ASP A 21 5.64 10.05 -6.65
CA ASP A 21 6.36 11.30 -6.87
C ASP A 21 5.44 12.52 -6.94
N ARG A 22 4.80 12.80 -5.80
CA ARG A 22 3.96 13.97 -5.57
C ARG A 22 4.30 14.58 -4.21
N PRO A 23 5.57 15.07 -4.04
CA PRO A 23 6.10 15.48 -2.74
C PRO A 23 5.36 16.66 -2.12
N ASP A 24 4.88 17.63 -2.93
CA ASP A 24 4.10 18.80 -2.52
C ASP A 24 2.77 18.42 -1.83
N ARG A 25 2.27 17.23 -2.05
CA ARG A 25 1.08 16.65 -1.43
C ARG A 25 1.37 15.40 -0.59
N ARG A 26 2.65 15.16 -0.23
CA ARG A 26 3.06 14.00 0.56
C ARG A 26 2.57 12.67 -0.04
N ASN A 27 2.58 12.57 -1.35
CA ASN A 27 2.06 11.43 -2.10
C ASN A 27 0.59 11.09 -1.79
N ALA A 28 -0.26 12.11 -1.52
CA ALA A 28 -1.69 11.89 -1.36
C ALA A 28 -2.31 11.35 -2.65
N LEU A 29 -3.19 10.37 -2.49
CA LEU A 29 -3.79 9.60 -3.58
C LEU A 29 -4.98 10.34 -4.17
N ASP A 30 -4.81 10.83 -5.39
CA ASP A 30 -5.86 11.34 -6.27
C ASP A 30 -5.94 10.51 -7.56
N LEU A 31 -6.85 10.84 -8.47
CA LEU A 31 -6.97 10.13 -9.75
C LEU A 31 -5.71 10.26 -10.60
N GLY A 32 -5.01 11.40 -10.52
CA GLY A 32 -3.76 11.64 -11.23
C GLY A 32 -2.63 10.72 -10.78
N MET A 33 -2.69 10.18 -9.56
CA MET A 33 -1.73 9.20 -9.06
C MET A 33 -2.24 7.75 -9.20
N VAL A 34 -3.50 7.48 -8.87
CA VAL A 34 -4.00 6.10 -8.79
C VAL A 34 -4.15 5.45 -10.16
N ARG A 35 -4.56 6.22 -11.19
CA ARG A 35 -4.64 5.71 -12.57
C ARG A 35 -3.27 5.27 -13.13
N PRO A 36 -2.20 6.08 -13.08
CA PRO A 36 -0.86 5.63 -13.48
C PRO A 36 -0.32 4.48 -12.63
N LEU A 37 -0.62 4.44 -11.32
CA LEU A 37 -0.25 3.31 -10.45
C LEU A 37 -0.90 2.01 -10.93
N HIS A 38 -2.21 2.01 -11.18
CA HIS A 38 -2.91 0.85 -11.70
C HIS A 38 -2.31 0.38 -13.03
N ALA A 39 -2.08 1.31 -13.97
CA ALA A 39 -1.45 1.00 -15.25
C ALA A 39 -0.04 0.40 -15.07
N ALA A 40 0.77 0.96 -14.15
CA ALA A 40 2.11 0.47 -13.86
C ALA A 40 2.10 -0.95 -13.26
N PHE A 41 1.15 -1.26 -12.38
CA PHE A 41 1.03 -2.61 -11.79
C PHE A 41 0.48 -3.63 -12.77
N ALA A 42 -0.45 -3.25 -13.65
CA ALA A 42 -1.06 -4.14 -14.64
C ALA A 42 -0.11 -4.45 -15.82
N ALA A 43 0.78 -3.52 -16.15
CA ALA A 43 1.74 -3.72 -17.22
C ALA A 43 2.77 -4.81 -16.85
N GLU A 44 3.18 -5.60 -17.85
CA GLU A 44 4.20 -6.63 -17.72
C GLU A 44 4.03 -7.50 -16.46
N PRO A 45 2.98 -8.31 -16.36
CA PRO A 45 2.59 -8.98 -15.10
C PRO A 45 3.66 -9.93 -14.53
N ALA A 46 4.61 -10.38 -15.34
CA ALA A 46 5.71 -11.23 -14.89
C ALA A 46 6.93 -10.44 -14.39
N THR A 47 7.08 -9.17 -14.79
CA THR A 47 8.22 -8.33 -14.38
C THR A 47 8.09 -7.94 -12.92
N PRO A 48 9.09 -8.20 -12.05
CA PRO A 48 9.04 -7.83 -10.64
C PRO A 48 9.03 -6.29 -10.46
N ILE A 49 8.47 -5.83 -9.33
CA ILE A 49 8.35 -4.39 -9.01
C ILE A 49 9.02 -4.05 -7.70
N LEU A 50 9.79 -2.95 -7.68
CA LEU A 50 10.10 -2.18 -6.48
C LEU A 50 9.16 -0.98 -6.43
N LEU A 51 8.38 -0.87 -5.35
CA LEU A 51 7.48 0.25 -5.08
C LEU A 51 8.09 1.12 -4.00
N ASP A 52 8.43 2.36 -4.31
CA ASP A 52 9.01 3.31 -3.36
C ASP A 52 8.43 4.73 -3.51
N SER A 53 8.93 5.65 -2.70
CA SER A 53 8.66 7.09 -2.79
C SER A 53 9.89 7.84 -3.28
N ALA A 54 9.69 8.90 -4.04
CA ALA A 54 10.75 9.87 -4.38
C ALA A 54 11.10 10.77 -3.19
N ASP A 55 10.16 10.94 -2.23
CA ASP A 55 10.36 11.68 -1.00
C ASP A 55 10.72 10.71 0.14
N PRO A 56 11.94 10.77 0.71
CA PRO A 56 12.32 9.91 1.81
C PRO A 56 11.54 10.19 3.10
N GLY A 57 10.97 11.39 3.25
CA GLY A 57 10.20 11.80 4.43
C GLY A 57 8.77 11.28 4.47
N VAL A 58 8.28 10.65 3.39
CA VAL A 58 6.93 10.09 3.35
C VAL A 58 6.83 8.97 2.32
N PHE A 59 6.19 7.87 2.68
CA PHE A 59 5.80 6.88 1.67
C PHE A 59 4.53 7.34 0.94
N CYS A 60 3.40 7.47 1.67
CA CYS A 60 2.14 7.94 1.11
C CYS A 60 1.17 8.38 2.23
N ALA A 61 0.67 9.60 2.16
CA ALA A 61 -0.24 10.18 3.15
C ALA A 61 -1.69 9.65 3.08
N GLY A 62 -2.01 8.74 2.14
CA GLY A 62 -3.35 8.21 1.95
C GLY A 62 -4.19 9.05 0.99
N ALA A 63 -5.51 8.96 1.10
CA ALA A 63 -6.43 9.65 0.20
C ALA A 63 -6.25 11.18 0.26
N ASP A 64 -6.26 11.84 -0.90
CA ASP A 64 -6.32 13.30 -0.96
C ASP A 64 -7.67 13.77 -0.38
N LEU A 65 -7.62 14.57 0.69
CA LEU A 65 -8.81 15.05 1.39
C LEU A 65 -9.48 16.24 0.69
N THR A 66 -8.85 16.81 -0.32
CA THR A 66 -9.37 17.99 -1.04
C THR A 66 -10.30 17.64 -2.21
N VAL A 67 -10.37 16.36 -2.58
CA VAL A 67 -11.22 15.86 -3.67
C VAL A 67 -12.68 15.73 -3.23
N SER A 68 -13.61 15.79 -4.19
CA SER A 68 -15.03 15.55 -3.94
C SER A 68 -15.32 14.11 -3.49
N ASP A 69 -16.49 13.89 -2.87
CA ASP A 69 -16.89 12.56 -2.45
C ASP A 69 -17.08 11.59 -3.63
N ALA A 70 -17.58 12.07 -4.77
CA ALA A 70 -17.70 11.27 -5.98
C ALA A 70 -16.34 10.84 -6.52
N GLU A 71 -15.37 11.76 -6.57
CA GLU A 71 -13.99 11.45 -6.98
C GLU A 71 -13.31 10.51 -5.98
N ARG A 72 -13.57 10.68 -4.68
CA ARG A 72 -13.06 9.79 -3.63
C ARG A 72 -13.56 8.36 -3.77
N ALA A 73 -14.83 8.17 -4.16
CA ALA A 73 -15.39 6.85 -4.44
C ALA A 73 -14.71 6.19 -5.65
N GLU A 74 -14.43 6.97 -6.71
CA GLU A 74 -13.68 6.49 -7.88
C GLU A 74 -12.24 6.10 -7.50
N ILE A 75 -11.54 6.98 -6.77
CA ILE A 75 -10.17 6.71 -6.26
C ILE A 75 -10.16 5.42 -5.44
N SER A 76 -11.09 5.25 -4.50
CA SER A 76 -11.23 4.05 -3.69
C SER A 76 -11.39 2.81 -4.58
N GLY A 77 -12.31 2.86 -5.54
CA GLY A 77 -12.54 1.76 -6.47
C GLY A 77 -11.30 1.34 -7.25
N LEU A 78 -10.53 2.32 -7.75
CA LEU A 78 -9.27 2.09 -8.47
C LEU A 78 -8.15 1.57 -7.55
N LEU A 79 -8.07 2.05 -6.31
CA LEU A 79 -7.10 1.55 -5.34
C LEU A 79 -7.30 0.06 -5.05
N TYR A 80 -8.55 -0.40 -4.87
CA TYR A 80 -8.81 -1.82 -4.71
C TYR A 80 -8.42 -2.64 -5.94
N GLN A 81 -8.57 -2.10 -7.14
CA GLN A 81 -8.04 -2.73 -8.36
C GLN A 81 -6.51 -2.79 -8.34
N CYS A 82 -5.81 -1.74 -7.89
CA CYS A 82 -4.36 -1.78 -7.70
C CYS A 82 -3.95 -2.92 -6.75
N TYR A 83 -4.62 -3.05 -5.60
CA TYR A 83 -4.32 -4.12 -4.63
C TYR A 83 -4.56 -5.50 -5.24
N GLU A 84 -5.69 -5.70 -5.94
CA GLU A 84 -6.00 -6.96 -6.61
C GLU A 84 -4.94 -7.34 -7.64
N VAL A 85 -4.51 -6.38 -8.47
CA VAL A 85 -3.43 -6.60 -9.44
C VAL A 85 -2.12 -6.92 -8.73
N MET A 86 -1.75 -6.19 -7.66
CA MET A 86 -0.52 -6.45 -6.90
C MET A 86 -0.49 -7.86 -6.33
N ILE A 87 -1.63 -8.37 -5.84
CA ILE A 87 -1.75 -9.73 -5.28
C ILE A 87 -1.70 -10.81 -6.36
N THR A 88 -2.35 -10.57 -7.51
CA THR A 88 -2.56 -11.61 -8.54
C THR A 88 -1.50 -11.67 -9.62
N ARG A 89 -0.70 -10.60 -9.81
CA ARG A 89 0.38 -10.57 -10.80
C ARG A 89 1.45 -11.63 -10.49
N LEU A 90 2.12 -12.15 -11.54
CA LEU A 90 3.13 -13.22 -11.39
C LEU A 90 4.43 -12.70 -10.76
N GLY A 91 4.90 -11.53 -11.18
CA GLY A 91 6.12 -10.93 -10.65
C GLY A 91 5.90 -10.41 -9.22
N PRO A 92 6.86 -10.62 -8.31
CA PRO A 92 6.77 -10.13 -6.94
C PRO A 92 6.82 -8.59 -6.89
N VAL A 93 6.20 -8.03 -5.84
CA VAL A 93 6.25 -6.62 -5.49
C VAL A 93 6.96 -6.47 -4.15
N ILE A 94 8.03 -5.67 -4.13
CA ILE A 94 8.73 -5.27 -2.90
C ILE A 94 8.39 -3.80 -2.64
N ALA A 95 7.78 -3.49 -1.49
CA ALA A 95 7.61 -2.11 -1.04
C ALA A 95 8.80 -1.67 -0.19
N VAL A 96 9.31 -0.47 -0.46
CA VAL A 96 10.40 0.19 0.29
C VAL A 96 9.81 1.40 0.98
N ILE A 97 9.69 1.33 2.31
CA ILE A 97 8.97 2.31 3.11
C ILE A 97 9.98 3.09 3.96
N SER A 98 10.31 4.33 3.57
CA SER A 98 11.27 5.17 4.29
C SER A 98 10.63 6.17 5.26
N GLY A 99 9.32 6.40 5.15
CA GLY A 99 8.57 7.34 5.98
C GLY A 99 7.12 6.90 6.18
N PRO A 100 6.25 7.78 6.70
CA PRO A 100 4.86 7.47 7.01
C PRO A 100 4.06 6.92 5.84
N ALA A 101 3.29 5.84 6.10
CA ALA A 101 2.30 5.23 5.23
C ALA A 101 0.93 5.25 5.93
N VAL A 102 -0.06 5.96 5.35
CA VAL A 102 -1.34 6.20 6.00
C VAL A 102 -2.51 5.74 5.13
N GLY A 103 -3.51 5.13 5.72
CA GLY A 103 -4.77 4.76 5.07
C GLY A 103 -4.56 3.94 3.80
N GLY A 104 -4.96 4.47 2.64
CA GLY A 104 -4.73 3.84 1.34
C GLY A 104 -3.24 3.62 1.03
N GLY A 105 -2.35 4.49 1.53
CA GLY A 105 -0.90 4.32 1.41
C GLY A 105 -0.38 3.16 2.25
N ALA A 106 -0.91 2.96 3.47
CA ALA A 106 -0.57 1.80 4.29
C ALA A 106 -1.09 0.50 3.66
N GLN A 107 -2.28 0.53 3.06
CA GLN A 107 -2.79 -0.62 2.31
C GLN A 107 -1.94 -0.92 1.05
N LEU A 108 -1.48 0.13 0.35
CA LEU A 108 -0.62 -0.02 -0.82
C LEU A 108 0.71 -0.69 -0.43
N ALA A 109 1.35 -0.25 0.67
CA ALA A 109 2.52 -0.90 1.23
C ALA A 109 2.24 -2.35 1.63
N GLY A 110 1.10 -2.58 2.31
CA GLY A 110 0.68 -3.90 2.79
C GLY A 110 0.38 -4.90 1.68
N ALA A 111 -0.18 -4.43 0.54
CA ALA A 111 -0.52 -5.27 -0.61
C ALA A 111 0.72 -5.79 -1.36
N ALA A 112 1.91 -5.23 -1.13
CA ALA A 112 3.16 -5.79 -1.64
C ALA A 112 3.44 -7.17 -1.02
N ASP A 113 4.16 -8.01 -1.76
CA ASP A 113 4.54 -9.34 -1.27
C ASP A 113 5.56 -9.24 -0.13
N LEU A 114 6.52 -8.34 -0.26
CA LEU A 114 7.56 -8.07 0.73
C LEU A 114 7.62 -6.58 1.06
N ARG A 115 7.92 -6.25 2.30
CA ARG A 115 8.05 -4.89 2.84
C ARG A 115 9.39 -4.73 3.53
N VAL A 116 10.18 -3.78 3.04
CA VAL A 116 11.45 -3.36 3.64
C VAL A 116 11.25 -1.93 4.15
N ALA A 117 11.52 -1.70 5.42
CA ALA A 117 11.28 -0.40 6.04
C ALA A 117 12.58 0.27 6.48
N GLY A 118 12.60 1.60 6.48
CA GLY A 118 13.59 2.41 7.17
C GLY A 118 13.21 2.67 8.63
N PRO A 119 14.12 3.23 9.45
CA PRO A 119 13.86 3.51 10.86
C PRO A 119 12.75 4.55 11.08
N ASP A 120 12.56 5.46 10.13
CA ASP A 120 11.54 6.51 10.18
C ASP A 120 10.19 6.08 9.60
N ALA A 121 10.08 4.82 9.15
CA ALA A 121 8.82 4.28 8.65
C ALA A 121 7.79 4.21 9.78
N SER A 122 6.56 4.60 9.46
CA SER A 122 5.44 4.45 10.38
C SER A 122 4.15 4.17 9.62
N PHE A 123 3.21 3.51 10.28
CA PHE A 123 1.99 3.04 9.63
C PHE A 123 0.76 3.47 10.42
N ARG A 124 -0.30 3.82 9.71
CA ARG A 124 -1.58 4.14 10.31
C ARG A 124 -2.73 3.69 9.41
N TRP A 125 -3.64 2.91 9.98
CA TRP A 125 -4.78 2.35 9.27
C TRP A 125 -6.05 3.14 9.61
N THR A 126 -6.28 4.22 8.88
CA THR A 126 -7.42 5.12 9.10
C THR A 126 -7.99 5.61 7.77
N GLY A 127 -9.30 5.78 7.72
CA GLY A 127 -10.00 6.47 6.64
C GLY A 127 -10.05 7.98 6.81
N PRO A 128 -10.64 8.70 5.86
CA PRO A 128 -10.93 10.13 5.99
C PRO A 128 -11.83 10.39 7.21
N PRO A 129 -11.66 11.54 7.88
CA PRO A 129 -12.52 11.90 9.01
C PRO A 129 -14.01 11.89 8.64
N GLY A 130 -14.86 11.45 9.56
CA GLY A 130 -16.31 11.39 9.37
C GLY A 130 -16.81 10.24 8.46
N ARG A 131 -15.93 9.33 8.04
CA ARG A 131 -16.28 8.16 7.22
C ARG A 131 -15.96 6.87 7.96
N ALA A 132 -16.95 5.98 8.07
CA ALA A 132 -16.80 4.66 8.68
C ALA A 132 -16.25 3.65 7.65
N LEU A 133 -14.97 3.81 7.26
CA LEU A 133 -14.33 2.92 6.30
C LEU A 133 -13.55 1.82 7.02
N ALA A 134 -13.68 0.58 6.55
CA ALA A 134 -12.81 -0.52 6.94
C ALA A 134 -11.50 -0.41 6.16
N VAL A 135 -10.46 0.15 6.77
CA VAL A 135 -9.17 0.38 6.10
C VAL A 135 -8.17 -0.71 6.49
N GLY A 136 -7.89 -1.62 5.57
CA GLY A 136 -6.91 -2.71 5.77
C GLY A 136 -7.43 -3.94 6.49
N ALA A 137 -8.72 -4.02 6.80
CA ALA A 137 -9.31 -5.18 7.47
C ALA A 137 -9.23 -6.46 6.61
N TRP A 138 -9.13 -6.33 5.29
CA TRP A 138 -8.94 -7.45 4.37
C TRP A 138 -7.54 -8.07 4.47
N LEU A 139 -6.53 -7.27 4.80
CA LEU A 139 -5.11 -7.61 4.69
C LEU A 139 -4.46 -7.89 6.05
N LEU A 140 -4.66 -7.00 7.02
CA LEU A 140 -3.99 -7.02 8.31
C LEU A 140 -4.12 -8.36 9.06
N PRO A 141 -5.28 -9.04 9.08
CA PRO A 141 -5.38 -10.34 9.75
C PRO A 141 -4.40 -11.39 9.26
N SER A 142 -4.00 -11.30 7.99
CA SER A 142 -3.00 -12.22 7.40
C SER A 142 -1.56 -11.84 7.72
N LEU A 143 -1.30 -10.58 8.09
CA LEU A 143 0.04 -10.09 8.40
C LEU A 143 0.34 -10.15 9.90
N VAL A 144 -0.59 -9.68 10.73
CA VAL A 144 -0.35 -9.46 12.17
C VAL A 144 -1.30 -10.26 13.08
N GLY A 145 -2.14 -11.09 12.50
CA GLY A 145 -3.18 -11.83 13.23
C GLY A 145 -4.42 -10.97 13.53
N ARG A 146 -5.57 -11.65 13.76
CA ARG A 146 -6.89 -11.02 13.87
C ARG A 146 -7.00 -9.99 15.00
N GLY A 147 -6.47 -10.30 16.18
CA GLY A 147 -6.59 -9.43 17.36
C GLY A 147 -5.95 -8.06 17.13
N LEU A 148 -4.69 -8.07 16.72
CA LEU A 148 -3.92 -6.86 16.46
C LEU A 148 -4.45 -6.11 15.22
N ALA A 149 -4.90 -6.83 14.19
CA ALA A 149 -5.54 -6.22 13.04
C ALA A 149 -6.76 -5.38 13.42
N LEU A 150 -7.63 -5.90 14.30
CA LEU A 150 -8.80 -5.18 14.78
C LEU A 150 -8.40 -3.98 15.66
N GLU A 151 -7.42 -4.16 16.54
CA GLU A 151 -6.90 -3.04 17.33
C GLU A 151 -6.44 -1.90 16.43
N LEU A 152 -5.57 -2.18 15.44
CA LEU A 152 -5.01 -1.17 14.54
C LEU A 152 -6.07 -0.45 13.71
N THR A 153 -7.05 -1.21 13.18
CA THR A 153 -8.12 -0.62 12.35
C THR A 153 -9.16 0.15 13.17
N MET A 154 -9.49 -0.30 14.38
CA MET A 154 -10.50 0.34 15.22
C MET A 154 -9.97 1.57 15.94
N THR A 155 -8.71 1.52 16.42
CA THR A 155 -8.10 2.66 17.12
C THR A 155 -7.47 3.68 16.18
N GLY A 156 -7.02 3.22 15.00
CA GLY A 156 -6.25 4.05 14.09
C GLY A 156 -4.95 4.58 14.72
N ARG A 157 -4.36 3.86 15.68
CA ARG A 157 -3.09 4.26 16.29
C ARG A 157 -1.92 4.12 15.33
N TRP A 158 -0.86 4.82 15.60
CA TRP A 158 0.39 4.67 14.88
C TRP A 158 1.13 3.39 15.28
N VAL A 159 1.85 2.83 14.31
CA VAL A 159 2.81 1.72 14.46
C VAL A 159 4.14 2.23 13.92
N ASP A 160 5.16 2.29 14.73
CA ASP A 160 6.52 2.66 14.31
C ASP A 160 7.24 1.49 13.62
N ALA A 161 8.43 1.74 13.09
CA ALA A 161 9.21 0.76 12.35
C ALA A 161 9.57 -0.46 13.21
N ALA A 162 9.97 -0.25 14.45
CA ALA A 162 10.39 -1.32 15.37
C ALA A 162 9.20 -2.22 15.75
N GLU A 163 8.05 -1.63 16.05
CA GLU A 163 6.82 -2.39 16.28
C GLU A 163 6.40 -3.13 15.02
N ALA A 164 6.44 -2.47 13.85
CA ALA A 164 6.04 -3.06 12.56
C ALA A 164 6.86 -4.33 12.23
N GLU A 165 8.17 -4.33 12.52
CA GLU A 165 8.99 -5.53 12.37
C GLU A 165 8.61 -6.60 13.40
N ARG A 166 8.48 -6.23 14.67
CA ARG A 166 8.15 -7.16 15.77
C ARG A 166 6.83 -7.90 15.56
N ILE A 167 5.81 -7.22 15.00
CA ILE A 167 4.48 -7.79 14.76
C ILE A 167 4.32 -8.46 13.38
N GLY A 168 5.37 -8.44 12.55
CA GLY A 168 5.35 -9.03 11.21
C GLY A 168 4.67 -8.17 10.13
N LEU A 169 4.35 -6.90 10.44
CA LEU A 169 3.79 -5.98 9.47
C LEU A 169 4.81 -5.66 8.36
N VAL A 170 6.09 -5.55 8.70
CA VAL A 170 7.20 -5.47 7.74
C VAL A 170 8.13 -6.66 7.92
N ASN A 171 8.82 -7.04 6.85
CA ASN A 171 9.74 -8.18 6.88
C ASN A 171 11.01 -7.86 7.67
N ARG A 172 11.57 -6.64 7.47
CA ARG A 172 12.77 -6.16 8.16
C ARG A 172 12.88 -4.64 8.11
N VAL A 173 13.53 -4.08 9.13
CA VAL A 173 13.96 -2.69 9.19
C VAL A 173 15.45 -2.58 8.92
N TYR A 174 15.84 -1.63 8.06
CA TYR A 174 17.23 -1.37 7.68
C TYR A 174 17.51 0.12 7.69
N THR A 175 18.72 0.50 8.07
CA THR A 175 19.17 1.90 7.96
C THR A 175 19.11 2.41 6.52
N GLU A 176 19.43 1.54 5.54
CA GLU A 176 19.41 1.82 4.12
C GLU A 176 18.41 0.90 3.39
N PRO A 177 17.10 1.15 3.52
CA PRO A 177 16.07 0.22 3.03
C PRO A 177 16.11 0.04 1.51
N GLY A 178 16.54 1.06 0.75
CA GLY A 178 16.69 0.96 -0.70
C GLY A 178 17.80 -0.01 -1.13
N GLN A 179 18.93 -0.03 -0.41
CA GLN A 179 20.02 -0.97 -0.66
C GLN A 179 19.60 -2.39 -0.28
N ALA A 180 18.95 -2.55 0.87
CA ALA A 180 18.44 -3.85 1.31
C ALA A 180 17.43 -4.43 0.32
N ALA A 181 16.54 -3.61 -0.23
CA ALA A 181 15.59 -4.01 -1.27
C ALA A 181 16.29 -4.43 -2.57
N ALA A 182 17.39 -3.78 -2.95
CA ALA A 182 18.17 -4.17 -4.13
C ALA A 182 18.85 -5.55 -3.94
N VAL A 183 19.37 -5.83 -2.74
CA VAL A 183 19.91 -7.15 -2.40
C VAL A 183 18.82 -8.21 -2.45
N LEU A 184 17.65 -7.94 -1.87
CA LEU A 184 16.50 -8.84 -1.89
C LEU A 184 16.00 -9.09 -3.31
N ALA A 185 15.95 -8.04 -4.15
CA ALA A 185 15.59 -8.16 -5.56
C ALA A 185 16.53 -9.11 -6.29
N LYS A 186 17.85 -9.01 -6.04
CA LYS A 186 18.82 -9.94 -6.61
C LYS A 186 18.59 -11.38 -6.16
N GLN A 187 18.36 -11.60 -4.86
CA GLN A 187 18.08 -12.94 -4.33
C GLN A 187 16.85 -13.57 -4.98
N LEU A 188 15.79 -12.78 -5.20
CA LEU A 188 14.58 -13.26 -5.90
C LEU A 188 14.84 -13.56 -7.37
N ALA A 189 15.65 -12.75 -8.05
CA ALA A 189 16.03 -12.98 -9.44
C ALA A 189 16.86 -14.26 -9.59
N ASP A 190 17.77 -14.54 -8.66
CA ASP A 190 18.61 -15.74 -8.64
C ASP A 190 17.80 -17.05 -8.44
N GLN A 191 16.59 -17.00 -7.84
CA GLN A 191 15.68 -18.14 -7.72
C GLN A 191 14.95 -18.49 -9.04
N GLY A 192 15.04 -17.60 -10.03
CA GLY A 192 14.36 -17.74 -11.32
C GLY A 192 12.90 -17.25 -11.34
N PRO A 193 12.38 -16.99 -12.54
CA PRO A 193 11.14 -16.22 -12.73
C PRO A 193 9.85 -16.94 -12.27
N GLY A 194 9.88 -18.24 -12.07
CA GLY A 194 8.69 -19.04 -11.72
C GLY A 194 8.47 -19.25 -10.23
N ALA A 195 9.54 -19.29 -9.42
CA ALA A 195 9.48 -19.68 -8.01
C ALA A 195 8.67 -18.68 -7.16
N ALA A 196 8.96 -17.39 -7.29
CA ALA A 196 8.25 -16.34 -6.56
C ALA A 196 6.75 -16.31 -6.92
N GLY A 197 6.42 -16.42 -8.21
CA GLY A 197 5.02 -16.44 -8.67
C GLY A 197 4.25 -17.68 -8.19
N ALA A 198 4.91 -18.84 -8.09
CA ALA A 198 4.29 -20.06 -7.55
C ALA A 198 3.95 -19.90 -6.06
N ALA A 199 4.92 -19.45 -5.26
CA ALA A 199 4.74 -19.19 -3.84
C ALA A 199 3.62 -18.16 -3.59
N LYS A 200 3.62 -17.06 -4.36
CA LYS A 200 2.62 -16.00 -4.28
C LYS A 200 1.20 -16.50 -4.55
N ARG A 201 0.99 -17.31 -5.59
CA ARG A 201 -0.33 -17.88 -5.89
C ARG A 201 -0.87 -18.73 -4.74
N VAL A 202 -0.01 -19.55 -4.13
CA VAL A 202 -0.41 -20.39 -2.99
C VAL A 202 -0.71 -19.52 -1.76
N ALA A 203 0.12 -18.52 -1.48
CA ALA A 203 -0.07 -17.62 -0.35
C ALA A 203 -1.34 -16.74 -0.50
N ALA A 204 -1.72 -16.37 -1.72
CA ALA A 204 -2.95 -15.63 -1.99
C ALA A 204 -4.21 -16.49 -1.90
N ALA A 205 -4.10 -17.83 -1.96
CA ALA A 205 -5.22 -18.72 -1.73
C ALA A 205 -5.71 -18.62 -0.28
N GLY A 206 -6.95 -19.04 -0.02
CA GLY A 206 -7.49 -19.03 1.35
C GLY A 206 -8.23 -17.75 1.74
N GLY A 207 -8.89 -17.09 0.78
CA GLY A 207 -9.88 -16.03 1.04
C GLY A 207 -9.30 -14.62 1.15
N LEU A 208 -8.04 -14.38 0.81
CA LEU A 208 -7.46 -13.02 0.80
C LEU A 208 -8.20 -12.13 -0.21
N LEU A 209 -8.43 -12.61 -1.43
CA LEU A 209 -9.17 -11.86 -2.46
C LEU A 209 -10.64 -11.67 -2.10
N ASP A 210 -11.26 -12.64 -1.43
CA ASP A 210 -12.66 -12.52 -0.99
C ASP A 210 -12.80 -11.45 0.09
N ARG A 211 -11.87 -11.36 1.04
CA ARG A 211 -11.81 -10.28 2.03
C ARG A 211 -11.56 -8.93 1.39
N LEU A 212 -10.68 -8.85 0.39
CA LEU A 212 -10.44 -7.64 -0.39
C LEU A 212 -11.73 -7.12 -1.04
N ARG A 213 -12.47 -8.01 -1.70
CA ARG A 213 -13.74 -7.68 -2.36
C ARG A 213 -14.82 -7.27 -1.37
N ALA A 214 -14.90 -7.95 -0.22
CA ALA A 214 -15.83 -7.61 0.85
C ALA A 214 -15.55 -6.22 1.44
N GLU A 215 -14.29 -5.88 1.73
CA GLU A 215 -13.93 -4.55 2.21
C GLU A 215 -14.20 -3.47 1.16
N ARG A 216 -13.88 -3.74 -0.11
CA ARG A 216 -14.21 -2.83 -1.21
C ARG A 216 -15.71 -2.53 -1.27
N ALA A 217 -16.56 -3.55 -1.21
CA ALA A 217 -18.02 -3.38 -1.26
C ALA A 217 -18.55 -2.58 -0.06
N ALA A 218 -18.06 -2.87 1.15
CA ALA A 218 -18.43 -2.14 2.35
C ALA A 218 -18.02 -0.66 2.28
N ASN A 219 -16.81 -0.38 1.80
CA ASN A 219 -16.33 0.99 1.68
C ASN A 219 -17.03 1.77 0.55
N GLN A 220 -17.41 1.12 -0.55
CA GLN A 220 -18.22 1.75 -1.58
C GLN A 220 -19.61 2.14 -1.05
N ALA A 221 -20.25 1.27 -0.25
CA ALA A 221 -21.51 1.60 0.40
C ALA A 221 -21.37 2.79 1.37
N ALA A 222 -20.36 2.77 2.23
CA ALA A 222 -20.08 3.86 3.18
C ALA A 222 -19.72 5.20 2.50
N LEU A 223 -19.11 5.17 1.32
CA LEU A 223 -18.82 6.38 0.55
C LEU A 223 -20.04 6.92 -0.20
N ALA A 224 -21.05 6.11 -0.47
CA ALA A 224 -22.31 6.55 -1.05
C ALA A 224 -23.21 7.31 -0.07
N GLU A 225 -23.01 7.11 1.24
CA GLU A 225 -23.73 7.83 2.29
C GLU A 225 -23.11 9.20 2.57
N PRO A 226 -23.89 10.21 3.00
CA PRO A 226 -23.34 11.49 3.46
C PRO A 226 -22.36 11.28 4.61
N ALA A 227 -21.29 12.08 4.66
CA ALA A 227 -20.36 12.05 5.78
C ALA A 227 -21.07 12.43 7.09
N ALA A 228 -20.83 11.69 8.16
CA ALA A 228 -21.33 12.07 9.47
C ALA A 228 -20.71 13.41 9.91
N PRO A 229 -21.49 14.29 10.61
CA PRO A 229 -20.95 15.51 11.19
C PRO A 229 -19.74 15.18 12.05
N GLN A 230 -18.64 15.91 11.89
CA GLN A 230 -17.51 15.79 12.80
C GLN A 230 -17.97 16.22 14.19
N ALA A 231 -17.95 15.31 15.16
CA ALA A 231 -18.06 15.69 16.54
C ALA A 231 -16.91 16.66 16.84
N GLN A 232 -17.27 17.89 17.28
CA GLN A 232 -16.27 18.82 17.81
C GLN A 232 -15.53 18.09 18.92
N ARG A 233 -14.27 17.73 18.66
CA ARG A 233 -13.37 17.31 19.73
C ARG A 233 -13.01 18.61 20.45
N ASP A 234 -13.69 18.85 21.57
CA ASP A 234 -13.27 19.85 22.51
C ASP A 234 -11.79 19.61 22.85
N ARG A 235 -11.06 20.70 22.83
CA ARG A 235 -9.60 20.79 22.96
C ARG A 235 -9.09 20.31 24.29
#